data_fd4c49737639374439b9774855818984
#
_entry.id   fd4c49737639374439b9774855818984
#
_cell.length_a   1.000
_cell.length_b   1.000
_cell.length_c   1.000
_cell.angle_alpha   90.00
_cell.angle_beta   90.00
_cell.angle_gamma   90.00
#
_symmetry.space_group_name_H-M   'P 1'
#
loop_
_entity.id
_entity.type
_entity.pdbx_description
1 polymer ?
#
loop_
_entity_poly.entity_id
_entity_poly.type
_entity_poly.pdbx_seq_one_letter_code
_entity_poly.pdbx_strand_id
1 'polypeptide(L)'
;GLVPGWSGATILAKMIGPTNAVKVILQNSLNNNTMLKAKEALELGMADEMYLPVDFLEKSVGFVADVLNGKKKIERKDHSNDSDWDAALAAGRAAINKKYNGASVKNAEYALELIAASRNNTIEEGLKREVEVMVDLMMGDEFRASIYAFNLINKGRKKVAGAPKANLARKVAKVGVVGAGLMASQLALLLVRNLKCPIVISDLD
;
A
#
# COMPACT_ATOMS: atom_id res chain seq x y z
N GLY A 1 7.30 -2.58 -7.03
CA GLY A 1 7.40 -2.24 -5.62
C GLY A 1 8.47 -3.01 -4.87
N LEU A 2 8.55 -2.75 -3.59
CA LEU A 2 9.44 -3.42 -2.66
C LEU A 2 8.61 -4.14 -1.58
N VAL A 3 9.29 -4.88 -0.72
CA VAL A 3 8.75 -5.49 0.51
C VAL A 3 9.26 -4.73 1.73
N PRO A 4 8.69 -4.92 2.93
CA PRO A 4 9.32 -4.45 4.16
C PRO A 4 10.70 -5.10 4.32
N GLY A 5 11.74 -4.31 4.49
CA GLY A 5 13.13 -4.80 4.41
C GLY A 5 13.92 -4.77 5.71
N TRP A 6 13.31 -4.44 6.84
CA TRP A 6 13.95 -4.42 8.16
C TRP A 6 13.08 -5.09 9.22
N SER A 7 12.91 -6.39 9.11
CA SER A 7 12.03 -7.23 9.94
C SER A 7 10.55 -6.79 9.92
N GLY A 8 10.16 -5.95 8.98
CA GLY A 8 8.81 -5.41 8.93
C GLY A 8 7.75 -6.48 8.65
N ALA A 9 8.03 -7.48 7.81
CA ALA A 9 7.15 -8.60 7.59
C ALA A 9 7.17 -9.57 8.79
N THR A 10 8.36 -9.91 9.29
CA THR A 10 8.55 -10.88 10.36
C THR A 10 8.01 -10.40 11.69
N ILE A 11 8.42 -9.19 12.13
CA ILE A 11 7.99 -8.62 13.41
C ILE A 11 6.50 -8.35 13.39
N LEU A 12 5.99 -7.75 12.30
CA LEU A 12 4.59 -7.39 12.24
C LEU A 12 3.69 -8.63 12.28
N ALA A 13 4.01 -9.67 11.52
CA ALA A 13 3.21 -10.89 11.51
C ALA A 13 3.19 -11.60 12.88
N LYS A 14 4.33 -11.60 13.60
CA LYS A 14 4.40 -12.13 14.98
C LYS A 14 3.63 -11.28 15.98
N MET A 15 3.57 -9.97 15.78
CA MET A 15 2.96 -9.03 16.70
C MET A 15 1.45 -8.93 16.55
N ILE A 16 0.95 -8.86 15.31
CA ILE A 16 -0.50 -8.63 15.03
C ILE A 16 -1.21 -9.81 14.40
N GLY A 17 -0.50 -10.90 14.17
CA GLY A 17 -0.98 -12.13 13.54
C GLY A 17 -1.03 -12.10 12.02
N PRO A 18 -1.15 -13.28 11.39
CA PRO A 18 -1.03 -13.44 9.94
C PRO A 18 -2.11 -12.68 9.16
N THR A 19 -3.36 -12.71 9.60
CA THR A 19 -4.48 -12.05 8.92
C THR A 19 -4.26 -10.54 8.84
N ASN A 20 -3.87 -9.91 9.96
CA ASN A 20 -3.62 -8.48 10.00
C ASN A 20 -2.34 -8.11 9.24
N ALA A 21 -1.30 -8.95 9.29
CA ALA A 21 -0.08 -8.74 8.51
C ALA A 21 -0.36 -8.78 7.00
N VAL A 22 -1.11 -9.76 6.52
CA VAL A 22 -1.56 -9.83 5.11
C VAL A 22 -2.37 -8.58 4.74
N LYS A 23 -3.28 -8.12 5.60
CA LYS A 23 -4.03 -6.88 5.38
C LYS A 23 -3.11 -5.67 5.22
N VAL A 24 -2.19 -5.46 6.16
CA VAL A 24 -1.34 -4.26 6.21
C VAL A 24 -0.27 -4.28 5.12
N ILE A 25 0.48 -5.38 5.01
CA ILE A 25 1.64 -5.46 4.11
C ILE A 25 1.20 -5.64 2.65
N LEU A 26 0.20 -6.49 2.42
CA LEU A 26 -0.18 -6.89 1.08
C LEU A 26 -1.45 -6.17 0.58
N GLN A 27 -2.60 -6.37 1.25
CA GLN A 27 -3.88 -5.88 0.73
C GLN A 27 -3.96 -4.37 0.67
N ASN A 28 -3.46 -3.65 1.68
CA ASN A 28 -3.42 -2.19 1.68
C ASN A 28 -2.53 -1.65 0.55
N SER A 29 -1.38 -2.29 0.31
CA SER A 29 -0.47 -1.95 -0.79
C SER A 29 -1.12 -2.19 -2.15
N LEU A 30 -1.84 -3.29 -2.33
CA LEU A 30 -2.61 -3.61 -3.54
C LEU A 30 -3.78 -2.66 -3.77
N ASN A 31 -4.32 -2.07 -2.70
CA ASN A 31 -5.42 -1.11 -2.73
C ASN A 31 -4.91 0.35 -2.68
N ASN A 32 -4.10 0.73 -3.68
CA ASN A 32 -3.57 2.08 -3.85
C ASN A 32 -2.80 2.63 -2.63
N ASN A 33 -2.07 1.77 -1.92
CA ASN A 33 -1.34 2.10 -0.69
C ASN A 33 -2.24 2.75 0.37
N THR A 34 -3.35 2.10 0.69
CA THR A 34 -4.25 2.55 1.76
C THR A 34 -3.47 2.66 3.06
N MET A 35 -3.41 3.86 3.61
CA MET A 35 -2.66 4.15 4.83
C MET A 35 -3.53 3.92 6.07
N LEU A 36 -2.94 3.31 7.09
CA LEU A 36 -3.58 3.16 8.40
C LEU A 36 -3.59 4.50 9.14
N LYS A 37 -4.68 4.75 9.85
CA LYS A 37 -4.76 5.83 10.84
C LYS A 37 -4.34 5.31 12.21
N ALA A 38 -3.99 6.21 13.13
CA ALA A 38 -3.53 5.86 14.48
C ALA A 38 -4.51 4.94 15.23
N LYS A 39 -5.81 5.21 15.12
CA LYS A 39 -6.85 4.38 15.73
C LYS A 39 -6.85 2.95 15.17
N GLU A 40 -6.74 2.79 13.86
CA GLU A 40 -6.67 1.47 13.23
C GLU A 40 -5.40 0.72 13.61
N ALA A 41 -4.26 1.42 13.72
CA ALA A 41 -3.00 0.82 14.19
C ALA A 41 -3.11 0.30 15.63
N LEU A 42 -3.79 1.05 16.51
CA LEU A 42 -4.10 0.62 17.87
C LEU A 42 -5.00 -0.62 17.88
N GLU A 43 -6.10 -0.60 17.13
CA GLU A 43 -7.06 -1.72 17.03
C GLU A 43 -6.41 -3.00 16.49
N LEU A 44 -5.44 -2.87 15.58
CA LEU A 44 -4.68 -3.99 15.04
C LEU A 44 -3.59 -4.51 16.00
N GLY A 45 -3.29 -3.80 17.07
CA GLY A 45 -2.22 -4.15 18.00
C GLY A 45 -0.81 -3.76 17.53
N MET A 46 -0.70 -2.84 16.56
CA MET A 46 0.59 -2.26 16.12
C MET A 46 1.12 -1.21 17.09
N ALA A 47 0.26 -0.66 17.93
CA ALA A 47 0.59 0.26 19.00
C ALA A 47 -0.15 -0.17 20.27
N ASP A 48 0.43 0.12 21.42
CA ASP A 48 -0.16 -0.23 22.71
C ASP A 48 -1.03 0.88 23.29
N GLU A 49 -0.73 2.12 22.92
CA GLU A 49 -1.46 3.32 23.35
C GLU A 49 -1.51 4.37 22.22
N MET A 50 -2.46 5.27 22.33
CA MET A 50 -2.62 6.40 21.44
C MET A 50 -2.85 7.67 22.27
N TYR A 51 -2.05 8.70 21.99
CA TYR A 51 -2.13 9.98 22.68
C TYR A 51 -2.37 11.13 21.72
N LEU A 52 -2.92 12.23 22.23
CA LEU A 52 -3.00 13.46 21.46
C LEU A 52 -1.59 14.04 21.23
N PRO A 53 -1.35 14.73 20.11
CA PRO A 53 -0.03 15.27 19.79
C PRO A 53 0.57 16.15 20.89
N VAL A 54 -0.26 16.91 21.60
CA VAL A 54 0.16 17.80 22.70
C VAL A 54 0.75 17.04 23.89
N ASP A 55 0.24 15.84 24.17
CA ASP A 55 0.63 15.01 25.31
C ASP A 55 1.56 13.86 24.91
N PHE A 56 1.84 13.71 23.64
CA PHE A 56 2.45 12.49 23.10
C PHE A 56 3.76 12.13 23.76
N LEU A 57 4.69 13.08 23.85
CA LEU A 57 6.02 12.81 24.38
C LEU A 57 5.97 12.46 25.87
N GLU A 58 5.31 13.29 26.67
CA GLU A 58 5.22 13.11 28.12
C GLU A 58 4.55 11.78 28.48
N LYS A 59 3.38 11.50 27.89
CA LYS A 59 2.64 10.26 28.15
C LYS A 59 3.37 9.03 27.64
N SER A 60 4.08 9.12 26.50
CA SER A 60 4.87 8.00 25.99
C SER A 60 6.04 7.66 26.92
N VAL A 61 6.75 8.66 27.44
CA VAL A 61 7.83 8.45 28.43
C VAL A 61 7.26 7.87 29.72
N GLY A 62 6.13 8.37 30.20
CA GLY A 62 5.43 7.83 31.39
C GLY A 62 4.99 6.39 31.17
N PHE A 63 4.44 6.03 30.02
CA PHE A 63 4.08 4.68 29.66
C PHE A 63 5.26 3.70 29.71
N VAL A 64 6.39 4.10 29.09
CA VAL A 64 7.62 3.28 29.12
C VAL A 64 8.12 3.11 30.55
N ALA A 65 8.12 4.18 31.36
CA ALA A 65 8.52 4.10 32.75
C ALA A 65 7.62 3.14 33.56
N ASP A 66 6.30 3.17 33.34
CA ASP A 66 5.35 2.28 34.02
C ASP A 66 5.57 0.80 33.61
N VAL A 67 5.89 0.53 32.33
CA VAL A 67 6.24 -0.83 31.88
C VAL A 67 7.54 -1.30 32.52
N LEU A 68 8.59 -0.48 32.51
CA LEU A 68 9.89 -0.83 33.09
C LEU A 68 9.82 -1.05 34.62
N ASN A 69 8.97 -0.30 35.31
CA ASN A 69 8.76 -0.45 36.76
C ASN A 69 7.75 -1.54 37.12
N GLY A 70 7.26 -2.31 36.15
CA GLY A 70 6.29 -3.38 36.36
C GLY A 70 4.88 -2.93 36.73
N LYS A 71 4.60 -1.62 36.69
CA LYS A 71 3.27 -1.08 36.95
C LYS A 71 2.28 -1.37 35.83
N LYS A 72 2.78 -1.51 34.61
CA LYS A 72 1.99 -1.83 33.40
C LYS A 72 2.59 -3.03 32.70
N LYS A 73 1.74 -3.98 32.33
CA LYS A 73 2.12 -5.16 31.56
C LYS A 73 1.57 -5.06 30.14
N ILE A 74 2.41 -5.30 29.14
CA ILE A 74 1.99 -5.40 27.75
C ILE A 74 1.63 -6.86 27.47
N GLU A 75 0.39 -7.10 27.12
CA GLU A 75 -0.08 -8.43 26.73
C GLU A 75 -0.13 -8.53 25.22
N ARG A 76 0.52 -9.54 24.65
CA ARG A 76 0.48 -9.86 23.22
C ARG A 76 -0.41 -11.09 23.02
N LYS A 77 -1.22 -11.04 21.96
CA LYS A 77 -2.04 -12.19 21.56
C LYS A 77 -1.12 -13.31 21.06
N ASP A 78 -1.48 -14.54 21.37
CA ASP A 78 -0.86 -15.72 20.79
C ASP A 78 -1.38 -15.89 19.35
N HIS A 79 -0.46 -16.03 18.41
CA HIS A 79 -0.70 -16.23 16.98
C HIS A 79 -0.12 -17.55 16.46
N SER A 80 -0.01 -18.54 17.34
CA SER A 80 0.58 -19.87 17.01
C SER A 80 -0.39 -20.80 16.28
N ASN A 81 -1.68 -20.45 16.15
CA ASN A 81 -2.68 -21.31 15.51
C ASN A 81 -2.42 -21.46 14.02
N ASP A 82 -2.09 -22.66 13.60
CA ASP A 82 -1.75 -23.01 12.22
C ASP A 82 -2.88 -22.74 11.21
N SER A 83 -4.13 -22.95 11.58
CA SER A 83 -5.25 -22.72 10.69
C SER A 83 -5.44 -21.24 10.33
N ASP A 84 -5.10 -20.33 11.24
CA ASP A 84 -5.18 -18.89 11.00
C ASP A 84 -4.12 -18.43 10.01
N TRP A 85 -2.93 -19.04 10.07
CA TRP A 85 -1.87 -18.80 9.08
C TRP A 85 -2.27 -19.29 7.70
N ASP A 86 -2.76 -20.52 7.59
CA ASP A 86 -3.16 -21.10 6.32
C ASP A 86 -4.30 -20.30 5.66
N ALA A 87 -5.31 -19.91 6.45
CA ALA A 87 -6.41 -19.08 5.97
C ALA A 87 -5.95 -17.68 5.51
N ALA A 88 -5.05 -17.03 6.28
CA ALA A 88 -4.52 -15.72 5.94
C ALA A 88 -3.68 -15.75 4.66
N LEU A 89 -2.83 -16.76 4.50
CA LEU A 89 -2.00 -16.95 3.31
C LEU A 89 -2.85 -17.24 2.07
N ALA A 90 -3.89 -18.06 2.20
CA ALA A 90 -4.84 -18.33 1.12
C ALA A 90 -5.57 -17.03 0.70
N ALA A 91 -6.03 -16.22 1.66
CA ALA A 91 -6.66 -14.93 1.39
C ALA A 91 -5.69 -13.95 0.71
N GLY A 92 -4.43 -13.92 1.12
CA GLY A 92 -3.36 -13.14 0.48
C GLY A 92 -3.14 -13.55 -0.96
N ARG A 93 -3.03 -14.85 -1.24
CA ARG A 93 -2.90 -15.39 -2.60
C ARG A 93 -4.09 -15.02 -3.48
N ALA A 94 -5.30 -15.15 -2.96
CA ALA A 94 -6.52 -14.77 -3.67
C ALA A 94 -6.54 -13.25 -4.01
N ALA A 95 -6.07 -12.39 -3.09
CA ALA A 95 -5.98 -10.96 -3.33
C ALA A 95 -4.98 -10.61 -4.44
N ILE A 96 -3.81 -11.26 -4.49
CA ILE A 96 -2.82 -11.11 -5.57
C ILE A 96 -3.45 -11.53 -6.91
N ASN A 97 -4.01 -12.72 -6.98
CA ASN A 97 -4.62 -13.25 -8.20
C ASN A 97 -5.73 -12.34 -8.73
N LYS A 98 -6.59 -11.85 -7.84
CA LYS A 98 -7.66 -10.91 -8.19
C LYS A 98 -7.12 -9.58 -8.73
N LYS A 99 -6.08 -9.03 -8.11
CA LYS A 99 -5.50 -7.73 -8.51
C LYS A 99 -4.81 -7.80 -9.85
N TYR A 100 -4.12 -8.88 -10.12
CA TYR A 100 -3.24 -9.02 -11.29
C TYR A 100 -3.78 -10.01 -12.34
N ASN A 101 -5.02 -10.50 -12.18
CA ASN A 101 -5.64 -11.45 -13.10
C ASN A 101 -4.77 -12.70 -13.37
N GLY A 102 -4.12 -13.21 -12.32
CA GLY A 102 -3.24 -14.37 -12.41
C GLY A 102 -1.82 -14.11 -12.91
N ALA A 103 -1.48 -12.86 -13.25
CA ALA A 103 -0.08 -12.54 -13.60
C ALA A 103 0.82 -12.61 -12.36
N SER A 104 2.03 -13.17 -12.54
CA SER A 104 3.06 -13.19 -11.49
C SER A 104 3.63 -11.79 -11.25
N VAL A 105 3.70 -11.41 -9.98
CA VAL A 105 4.24 -10.11 -9.55
C VAL A 105 5.15 -10.33 -8.35
N LYS A 106 6.45 -10.33 -8.60
CA LYS A 106 7.50 -10.75 -7.64
C LYS A 106 7.35 -10.12 -6.25
N ASN A 107 7.19 -8.80 -6.14
CA ASN A 107 7.12 -8.14 -4.84
C ASN A 107 5.89 -8.55 -4.01
N ALA A 108 4.76 -8.83 -4.65
CA ALA A 108 3.55 -9.29 -3.95
C ALA A 108 3.71 -10.75 -3.48
N GLU A 109 4.31 -11.60 -4.32
CA GLU A 109 4.61 -12.99 -3.99
C GLU A 109 5.63 -13.07 -2.86
N TYR A 110 6.73 -12.34 -2.95
CA TYR A 110 7.74 -12.26 -1.89
C TYR A 110 7.18 -11.70 -0.58
N ALA A 111 6.29 -10.71 -0.63
CA ALA A 111 5.65 -10.22 0.59
C ALA A 111 4.85 -11.33 1.30
N LEU A 112 4.11 -12.13 0.53
CA LEU A 112 3.35 -13.25 1.07
C LEU A 112 4.26 -14.37 1.59
N GLU A 113 5.35 -14.68 0.89
CA GLU A 113 6.36 -15.66 1.31
C GLU A 113 7.06 -15.24 2.62
N LEU A 114 7.43 -13.97 2.76
CA LEU A 114 8.03 -13.45 3.98
C LEU A 114 7.08 -13.53 5.17
N ILE A 115 5.80 -13.22 4.98
CA ILE A 115 4.77 -13.42 6.00
C ILE A 115 4.66 -14.91 6.35
N ALA A 116 4.61 -15.80 5.37
CA ALA A 116 4.53 -17.24 5.62
C ALA A 116 5.75 -17.75 6.39
N ALA A 117 6.95 -17.35 6.00
CA ALA A 117 8.19 -17.76 6.65
C ALA A 117 8.28 -17.26 8.11
N SER A 118 7.67 -16.12 8.43
CA SER A 118 7.69 -15.55 9.79
C SER A 118 7.03 -16.44 10.84
N ARG A 119 6.16 -17.38 10.43
CA ARG A 119 5.54 -18.37 11.31
C ARG A 119 6.58 -19.17 12.09
N ASN A 120 7.61 -19.65 11.40
CA ASN A 120 8.60 -20.58 11.95
C ASN A 120 9.99 -19.93 12.18
N ASN A 121 10.29 -18.82 11.53
CA ASN A 121 11.57 -18.16 11.61
C ASN A 121 11.75 -17.41 12.94
N THR A 122 12.97 -17.36 13.43
CA THR A 122 13.40 -16.37 14.43
C THR A 122 13.36 -14.97 13.80
N ILE A 123 13.43 -13.93 14.63
CA ILE A 123 13.52 -12.54 14.13
C ILE A 123 14.78 -12.35 13.28
N GLU A 124 15.91 -12.94 13.70
CA GLU A 124 17.18 -12.83 12.99
C GLU A 124 17.14 -13.49 11.61
N GLU A 125 16.60 -14.72 11.52
CA GLU A 125 16.41 -15.42 10.24
C GLU A 125 15.48 -14.66 9.32
N GLY A 126 14.38 -14.12 9.87
CA GLY A 126 13.42 -13.31 9.13
C GLY A 126 14.06 -12.03 8.57
N LEU A 127 14.84 -11.31 9.40
CA LEU A 127 15.58 -10.11 8.97
C LEU A 127 16.54 -10.42 7.82
N LYS A 128 17.34 -11.48 7.95
CA LYS A 128 18.27 -11.91 6.90
C LYS A 128 17.52 -12.18 5.59
N ARG A 129 16.42 -12.93 5.65
CA ARG A 129 15.61 -13.25 4.47
C ARG A 129 14.98 -12.01 3.85
N GLU A 130 14.46 -11.08 4.66
CA GLU A 130 13.91 -9.82 4.17
C GLU A 130 14.95 -8.96 3.42
N VAL A 131 16.19 -8.92 3.94
CA VAL A 131 17.29 -8.20 3.26
C VAL A 131 17.64 -8.85 1.93
N GLU A 132 17.75 -10.18 1.84
CA GLU A 132 18.00 -10.89 0.60
C GLU A 132 16.93 -10.59 -0.47
N VAL A 133 15.66 -10.69 -0.09
CA VAL A 133 14.52 -10.39 -0.96
C VAL A 133 14.50 -8.92 -1.38
N MET A 134 14.79 -8.01 -0.45
CA MET A 134 14.86 -6.58 -0.75
C MET A 134 15.93 -6.28 -1.79
N VAL A 135 17.13 -6.86 -1.64
CA VAL A 135 18.24 -6.69 -2.59
C VAL A 135 17.86 -7.23 -3.96
N ASP A 136 17.27 -8.43 -4.05
CA ASP A 136 16.81 -9.01 -5.32
C ASP A 136 15.81 -8.10 -6.02
N LEU A 137 14.82 -7.58 -5.31
CA LEU A 137 13.84 -6.65 -5.86
C LEU A 137 14.46 -5.32 -6.31
N MET A 138 15.39 -4.76 -5.53
CA MET A 138 16.03 -3.48 -5.86
C MET A 138 16.92 -3.58 -7.10
N MET A 139 17.50 -4.75 -7.35
CA MET A 139 18.31 -5.00 -8.55
C MET A 139 17.46 -5.33 -9.79
N GLY A 140 16.17 -5.56 -9.62
CA GLY A 140 15.25 -5.94 -10.70
C GLY A 140 14.80 -4.78 -11.60
N ASP A 141 14.35 -5.12 -12.80
CA ASP A 141 13.88 -4.14 -13.79
C ASP A 141 12.54 -3.52 -13.38
N GLU A 142 11.67 -4.27 -12.69
CA GLU A 142 10.39 -3.77 -12.20
C GLU A 142 10.57 -2.61 -11.20
N PHE A 143 11.60 -2.69 -10.34
CA PHE A 143 11.91 -1.60 -9.43
C PHE A 143 12.40 -0.36 -10.17
N ARG A 144 13.32 -0.52 -11.12
CA ARG A 144 13.81 0.58 -11.98
C ARG A 144 12.67 1.24 -12.74
N ALA A 145 11.79 0.44 -13.36
CA ALA A 145 10.62 0.94 -14.07
C ALA A 145 9.65 1.69 -13.13
N SER A 146 9.44 1.18 -11.91
CA SER A 146 8.59 1.83 -10.90
C SER A 146 9.16 3.18 -10.46
N ILE A 147 10.49 3.28 -10.22
CA ILE A 147 11.16 4.54 -9.88
C ILE A 147 11.09 5.54 -11.04
N TYR A 148 11.30 5.06 -12.26
CA TYR A 148 11.17 5.90 -13.46
C TYR A 148 9.76 6.49 -13.58
N ALA A 149 8.73 5.64 -13.49
CA ALA A 149 7.34 6.07 -13.55
C ALA A 149 6.97 7.05 -12.41
N PHE A 150 7.43 6.76 -11.17
CA PHE A 150 7.24 7.65 -10.02
C PHE A 150 7.85 9.04 -10.27
N ASN A 151 9.07 9.09 -10.79
CA ASN A 151 9.74 10.35 -11.10
C ASN A 151 9.01 11.14 -12.21
N LEU A 152 8.53 10.46 -13.26
CA LEU A 152 7.74 11.10 -14.31
C LEU A 152 6.44 11.71 -13.76
N ILE A 153 5.69 10.96 -12.96
CA ILE A 153 4.45 11.45 -12.35
C ILE A 153 4.73 12.65 -11.43
N ASN A 154 5.77 12.58 -10.61
CA ASN A 154 6.11 13.67 -9.71
C ASN A 154 6.63 14.92 -10.44
N LYS A 155 7.36 14.77 -11.53
CA LYS A 155 7.73 15.89 -12.40
C LYS A 155 6.50 16.54 -13.03
N GLY A 156 5.55 15.73 -13.52
CA GLY A 156 4.31 16.23 -14.12
C GLY A 156 3.36 16.91 -13.12
N ARG A 157 3.44 16.58 -11.84
CA ARG A 157 2.66 17.24 -10.76
C ARG A 157 3.23 18.59 -10.34
N LYS A 158 4.50 18.84 -10.56
CA LYS A 158 5.11 20.15 -10.26
C LYS A 158 4.63 21.17 -11.28
N LYS A 159 4.31 22.39 -10.83
CA LYS A 159 4.02 23.49 -11.74
C LYS A 159 5.19 23.70 -12.69
N VAL A 160 4.93 23.61 -13.99
CA VAL A 160 5.92 23.92 -15.00
C VAL A 160 6.31 25.38 -14.88
N ALA A 161 7.61 25.68 -14.91
CA ALA A 161 8.09 27.06 -14.88
C ALA A 161 7.48 27.83 -16.07
N GLY A 162 6.88 29.00 -15.78
CA GLY A 162 6.17 29.79 -16.80
C GLY A 162 4.73 29.35 -17.10
N ALA A 163 4.22 28.29 -16.44
CA ALA A 163 2.82 27.91 -16.61
C ALA A 163 1.87 29.03 -16.13
N PRO A 164 0.80 29.30 -16.89
CA PRO A 164 -0.20 30.29 -16.49
C PRO A 164 -0.87 29.90 -15.16
N LYS A 165 -1.41 30.88 -14.46
CA LYS A 165 -2.16 30.64 -13.22
C LYS A 165 -3.39 29.78 -13.48
N ALA A 166 -3.67 28.82 -12.60
CA ALA A 166 -4.81 27.88 -12.77
C ALA A 166 -6.17 28.58 -12.89
N ASN A 167 -6.34 29.78 -12.30
CA ASN A 167 -7.55 30.58 -12.43
C ASN A 167 -7.79 31.14 -13.83
N LEU A 168 -6.80 31.11 -14.71
CA LEU A 168 -6.94 31.49 -16.13
C LEU A 168 -7.47 30.35 -16.98
N ALA A 169 -7.56 29.12 -16.46
CA ALA A 169 -8.15 28.00 -17.16
C ALA A 169 -9.64 28.23 -17.39
N ARG A 170 -10.07 28.14 -18.65
CA ARG A 170 -11.48 28.24 -18.99
C ARG A 170 -12.20 26.94 -18.65
N LYS A 171 -13.44 27.04 -18.16
CA LYS A 171 -14.30 25.87 -17.96
C LYS A 171 -14.61 25.26 -19.33
N VAL A 172 -14.42 23.95 -19.46
CA VAL A 172 -14.84 23.23 -20.66
C VAL A 172 -16.38 23.15 -20.68
N ALA A 173 -16.99 23.79 -21.66
CA ALA A 173 -18.43 23.84 -21.79
C ALA A 173 -18.98 22.83 -22.82
N LYS A 174 -18.16 22.39 -23.77
CA LYS A 174 -18.49 21.42 -24.82
C LYS A 174 -17.22 20.72 -25.30
N VAL A 175 -17.32 19.46 -25.67
CA VAL A 175 -16.23 18.68 -26.24
C VAL A 175 -16.60 18.19 -27.63
N GLY A 176 -15.68 18.33 -28.58
CA GLY A 176 -15.76 17.69 -29.90
C GLY A 176 -14.82 16.48 -29.94
N VAL A 177 -15.30 15.38 -30.47
CA VAL A 177 -14.51 14.15 -30.72
C VAL A 177 -14.62 13.85 -32.21
N VAL A 178 -13.47 13.76 -32.86
CA VAL A 178 -13.38 13.38 -34.29
C VAL A 178 -12.98 11.91 -34.34
N GLY A 179 -13.77 11.11 -35.03
CA GLY A 179 -13.75 9.66 -35.04
C GLY A 179 -14.77 9.06 -34.09
N ALA A 180 -15.43 7.97 -34.50
CA ALA A 180 -16.43 7.25 -33.69
C ALA A 180 -16.02 5.80 -33.38
N GLY A 181 -14.77 5.44 -33.64
CA GLY A 181 -14.23 4.12 -33.36
C GLY A 181 -14.15 3.77 -31.88
N LEU A 182 -13.64 2.59 -31.55
CA LEU A 182 -13.61 2.03 -30.19
C LEU A 182 -12.96 3.00 -29.17
N MET A 183 -11.81 3.58 -29.51
CA MET A 183 -11.11 4.52 -28.61
C MET A 183 -11.89 5.82 -28.40
N ALA A 184 -12.44 6.36 -29.47
CA ALA A 184 -13.23 7.61 -29.41
C ALA A 184 -14.47 7.44 -28.52
N SER A 185 -15.17 6.32 -28.62
CA SER A 185 -16.32 5.99 -27.80
C SER A 185 -15.97 5.88 -26.32
N GLN A 186 -14.84 5.25 -25.98
CA GLN A 186 -14.38 5.14 -24.60
C GLN A 186 -13.92 6.47 -24.02
N LEU A 187 -13.20 7.29 -24.81
CA LEU A 187 -12.82 8.64 -24.42
C LEU A 187 -14.04 9.55 -24.23
N ALA A 188 -15.00 9.49 -25.12
CA ALA A 188 -16.24 10.26 -24.99
C ALA A 188 -16.98 9.91 -23.68
N LEU A 189 -17.10 8.62 -23.35
CA LEU A 189 -17.69 8.18 -22.08
C LEU A 189 -16.92 8.70 -20.87
N LEU A 190 -15.59 8.65 -20.89
CA LEU A 190 -14.73 9.18 -19.83
C LEU A 190 -14.94 10.69 -19.66
N LEU A 191 -14.96 11.44 -20.77
CA LEU A 191 -15.13 12.90 -20.78
C LEU A 191 -16.51 13.32 -20.29
N VAL A 192 -17.59 12.65 -20.72
CA VAL A 192 -18.97 12.91 -20.23
C VAL A 192 -19.03 12.74 -18.71
N ARG A 193 -18.50 11.64 -18.20
CA ARG A 193 -18.55 11.35 -16.76
C ARG A 193 -17.79 12.36 -15.90
N ASN A 194 -16.65 12.84 -16.40
CA ASN A 194 -15.77 13.72 -15.61
C ASN A 194 -16.07 15.22 -15.82
N LEU A 195 -16.35 15.64 -17.05
CA LEU A 195 -16.56 17.06 -17.37
C LEU A 195 -18.02 17.49 -17.25
N LYS A 196 -18.96 16.53 -17.33
CA LYS A 196 -20.42 16.78 -17.24
C LYS A 196 -20.89 17.89 -18.22
N CYS A 197 -20.36 17.87 -19.43
CA CYS A 197 -20.72 18.79 -20.50
C CYS A 197 -21.13 18.02 -21.78
N PRO A 198 -21.86 18.66 -22.72
CA PRO A 198 -22.19 18.04 -23.98
C PRO A 198 -20.98 17.60 -24.78
N ILE A 199 -21.10 16.45 -25.43
CA ILE A 199 -20.09 15.93 -26.36
C ILE A 199 -20.74 15.78 -27.73
N VAL A 200 -20.03 16.23 -28.76
CA VAL A 200 -20.36 15.99 -30.17
C VAL A 200 -19.32 15.06 -30.73
N ILE A 201 -19.74 13.96 -31.34
CA ILE A 201 -18.88 13.02 -32.03
C ILE A 201 -19.16 13.17 -33.52
N SER A 202 -18.13 13.25 -34.34
CA SER A 202 -18.19 13.26 -35.78
C SER A 202 -17.28 12.20 -36.34
N ASP A 203 -17.75 11.50 -37.39
CA ASP A 203 -16.93 10.56 -38.17
C ASP A 203 -17.06 10.92 -39.65
N LEU A 204 -16.24 10.30 -40.48
CA LEU A 204 -16.21 10.45 -41.91
C LEU A 204 -17.28 9.58 -42.61
N ASP A 205 -17.81 8.56 -41.95
CA ASP A 205 -18.84 7.61 -42.41
C ASP A 205 -20.18 7.87 -41.72
#